data_b35d66d23350d0d3f9fa3469ec3cd4da
#
_entry.id   b35d66d23350d0d3f9fa3469ec3cd4da
#
_cell.length_a   1.000
_cell.length_b   1.000
_cell.length_c   1.000
_cell.angle_alpha   90.00
_cell.angle_beta   90.00
_cell.angle_gamma   90.00
#
_symmetry.space_group_name_H-M   'P 1'
#
loop_
_entity.id
_entity.type
_entity.pdbx_description
1 polymer ?
#
loop_
_entity_poly.entity_id
_entity_poly.type
_entity_poly.pdbx_seq_one_letter_code
_entity_poly.pdbx_strand_id
1 'polypeptide(L)'
;RSKSGGHLYHHIHELDCVQFLMGGCPETVTMAGGNAAHRDDRFGDEDDMLFITMEYPGRRYAVLEYGSAFRWQEHYLLIQGTRGAIKIDMCSCGMTLKTGEKEEHFLVHRTKEEDDDRTRIYRETERDNGNQFGRPGRKPFLWLQGIMDEEMEFLNNVLHGAPVTDEFLPLLTGEAARNSIATADACTLSLKEDRKVKLSEIMK
;
A
#
# COMPACT_ATOMS: atom_id res chain seq x y z
N ARG A 1 -2.44 -21.83 7.20
CA ARG A 1 -1.70 -20.65 6.73
C ARG A 1 -0.97 -20.90 5.43
N SER A 2 -0.31 -22.03 5.21
CA SER A 2 0.29 -22.39 3.90
C SER A 2 -0.69 -22.30 2.71
N LYS A 3 -1.99 -22.16 2.96
CA LYS A 3 -3.04 -22.01 1.94
C LYS A 3 -3.51 -20.57 1.74
N SER A 4 -3.04 -19.62 2.55
CA SER A 4 -3.46 -18.21 2.47
C SER A 4 -2.60 -17.36 1.52
N GLY A 5 -1.51 -17.93 0.96
CA GLY A 5 -0.58 -17.20 0.11
C GLY A 5 0.46 -16.37 0.89
N GLY A 6 0.42 -16.42 2.22
CA GLY A 6 1.39 -15.74 3.08
C GLY A 6 1.15 -14.25 3.26
N HIS A 7 2.05 -13.60 3.99
CA HIS A 7 1.95 -12.20 4.39
C HIS A 7 1.92 -11.24 3.20
N LEU A 8 2.66 -11.53 2.14
CA LEU A 8 2.71 -10.72 0.93
C LEU A 8 1.33 -10.52 0.29
N TYR A 9 0.48 -11.55 0.30
CA TYR A 9 -0.86 -11.48 -0.27
C TYR A 9 -1.87 -10.81 0.66
N HIS A 10 -1.58 -10.72 1.95
CA HIS A 10 -2.36 -9.90 2.88
C HIS A 10 -2.12 -8.41 2.67
N HIS A 11 -0.93 -8.04 2.19
CA HIS A 11 -0.50 -6.67 1.94
C HIS A 11 -0.37 -6.37 0.44
N ILE A 12 -1.23 -6.98 -0.37
CA ILE A 12 -1.26 -6.76 -1.81
C ILE A 12 -1.57 -5.31 -2.18
N HIS A 13 -2.22 -4.57 -1.29
CA HIS A 13 -2.60 -3.18 -1.47
C HIS A 13 -1.39 -2.25 -1.64
N GLU A 14 -0.30 -2.51 -0.90
CA GLU A 14 0.93 -1.72 -1.02
C GLU A 14 1.61 -1.94 -2.37
N LEU A 15 1.59 -3.17 -2.88
CA LEU A 15 2.10 -3.46 -4.23
C LEU A 15 1.27 -2.77 -5.29
N ASP A 16 -0.05 -2.80 -5.16
CA ASP A 16 -0.98 -2.16 -6.08
C ASP A 16 -0.80 -0.63 -6.06
N CYS A 17 -0.73 -0.04 -4.88
CA CYS A 17 -0.48 1.39 -4.71
C CYS A 17 0.82 1.84 -5.39
N VAL A 18 1.92 1.08 -5.21
CA VAL A 18 3.19 1.40 -5.86
C VAL A 18 3.09 1.28 -7.37
N GLN A 19 2.44 0.25 -7.90
CA GLN A 19 2.25 0.08 -9.34
C GLN A 19 1.39 1.19 -9.95
N PHE A 20 0.34 1.62 -9.25
CA PHE A 20 -0.48 2.76 -9.64
C PHE A 20 0.37 4.03 -9.74
N LEU A 21 1.14 4.36 -8.71
CA LEU A 21 2.00 5.55 -8.67
C LEU A 21 3.14 5.50 -9.70
N MET A 22 3.65 4.33 -10.01
CA MET A 22 4.72 4.13 -10.99
C MET A 22 4.19 4.02 -12.43
N GLY A 23 2.87 3.94 -12.61
CA GLY A 23 2.22 3.86 -13.91
C GLY A 23 2.30 2.49 -14.58
N GLY A 24 2.38 1.41 -13.79
CA GLY A 24 2.37 0.02 -14.27
C GLY A 24 3.27 -0.91 -13.48
N CYS A 25 3.49 -2.09 -14.04
CA CYS A 25 4.28 -3.15 -13.41
C CYS A 25 5.80 -2.88 -13.43
N PRO A 26 6.55 -3.42 -12.46
CA PRO A 26 8.01 -3.43 -12.54
C PRO A 26 8.51 -4.37 -13.64
N GLU A 27 9.70 -4.08 -14.17
CA GLU A 27 10.39 -5.01 -15.08
C GLU A 27 10.98 -6.19 -14.31
N THR A 28 11.55 -5.90 -13.14
CA THR A 28 12.16 -6.90 -12.26
C THR A 28 11.86 -6.63 -10.80
N VAL A 29 11.88 -7.70 -10.01
CA VAL A 29 11.77 -7.65 -8.56
C VAL A 29 12.90 -8.44 -7.89
N THR A 30 13.27 -8.02 -6.69
CA THR A 30 14.11 -8.78 -5.76
C THR A 30 13.46 -8.73 -4.40
N MET A 31 13.27 -9.87 -3.75
CA MET A 31 12.74 -9.96 -2.39
C MET A 31 13.69 -10.73 -1.50
N ALA A 32 13.96 -10.16 -0.32
CA ALA A 32 14.65 -10.80 0.78
C ALA A 32 13.78 -10.77 2.03
N GLY A 33 14.04 -11.66 2.99
CA GLY A 33 13.28 -11.72 4.22
C GLY A 33 12.98 -13.14 4.64
N GLY A 34 11.86 -13.33 5.34
CA GLY A 34 11.43 -14.63 5.81
C GLY A 34 10.77 -14.57 7.17
N ASN A 35 10.63 -15.72 7.81
CA ASN A 35 10.12 -15.84 9.18
C ASN A 35 11.27 -15.58 10.17
N ALA A 36 11.33 -14.35 10.70
CA ALA A 36 12.39 -13.91 11.59
C ALA A 36 12.01 -13.99 13.08
N ALA A 37 10.78 -13.61 13.43
CA ALA A 37 10.34 -13.45 14.82
C ALA A 37 9.30 -14.49 15.26
N HIS A 38 8.43 -14.94 14.38
CA HIS A 38 7.31 -15.83 14.71
C HIS A 38 7.61 -17.29 14.35
N ARG A 39 8.70 -17.83 14.92
CA ARG A 39 9.24 -19.16 14.57
C ARG A 39 8.59 -20.34 15.30
N ASP A 40 7.58 -20.11 16.11
CA ASP A 40 6.91 -21.21 16.82
C ASP A 40 5.65 -21.67 16.06
N ASP A 41 5.28 -22.94 16.29
CA ASP A 41 4.15 -23.58 15.62
C ASP A 41 2.79 -22.90 15.85
N ARG A 42 2.70 -22.00 16.83
CA ARG A 42 1.47 -21.28 17.16
C ARG A 42 1.15 -20.19 16.14
N PHE A 43 2.17 -19.61 15.55
CA PHE A 43 2.02 -18.49 14.59
C PHE A 43 2.10 -18.95 13.13
N GLY A 44 2.57 -20.18 12.88
CA GLY A 44 2.74 -20.73 11.55
C GLY A 44 4.11 -20.42 10.95
N ASP A 45 4.22 -20.61 9.65
CA ASP A 45 5.45 -20.53 8.86
C ASP A 45 5.46 -19.36 7.87
N GLU A 46 4.57 -18.39 8.06
CA GLU A 46 4.49 -17.22 7.18
C GLU A 46 5.68 -16.29 7.39
N ASP A 47 6.15 -15.71 6.29
CA ASP A 47 7.17 -14.68 6.34
C ASP A 47 6.63 -13.45 7.08
N ASP A 48 7.39 -12.97 8.06
CA ASP A 48 6.99 -11.89 8.95
C ASP A 48 7.86 -10.63 8.82
N MET A 49 8.86 -10.68 7.95
CA MET A 49 9.75 -9.57 7.64
C MET A 49 10.17 -9.66 6.16
N LEU A 50 9.76 -8.68 5.36
CA LEU A 50 9.96 -8.67 3.92
C LEU A 50 10.55 -7.34 3.45
N PHE A 51 11.54 -7.44 2.55
CA PHE A 51 12.22 -6.34 1.89
C PHE A 51 12.17 -6.57 0.39
N ILE A 52 11.49 -5.68 -0.32
CA ILE A 52 11.26 -5.82 -1.75
C ILE A 52 11.86 -4.63 -2.48
N THR A 53 12.64 -4.90 -3.52
CA THR A 53 13.08 -3.88 -4.48
C THR A 53 12.45 -4.16 -5.84
N MET A 54 11.85 -3.16 -6.43
CA MET A 54 11.22 -3.21 -7.75
C MET A 54 11.92 -2.23 -8.69
N GLU A 55 12.27 -2.67 -9.88
CA GLU A 55 12.89 -1.85 -10.92
C GLU A 55 11.90 -1.60 -12.04
N TYR A 56 11.76 -0.35 -12.43
CA TYR A 56 10.85 0.12 -13.48
C TYR A 56 11.61 0.72 -14.66
N PRO A 57 10.99 0.82 -15.85
CA PRO A 57 11.60 1.49 -16.99
C PRO A 57 12.09 2.91 -16.65
N GLY A 58 13.18 3.34 -17.28
CA GLY A 58 13.70 4.69 -17.09
C GLY A 58 14.47 4.90 -15.79
N ARG A 59 15.03 3.83 -15.20
CA ARG A 59 15.78 3.86 -13.94
C ARG A 59 14.96 4.42 -12.78
N ARG A 60 13.71 4.03 -12.69
CA ARG A 60 12.84 4.27 -11.54
C ARG A 60 12.84 3.05 -10.65
N TYR A 61 12.77 3.26 -9.36
CA TYR A 61 12.84 2.19 -8.36
C TYR A 61 11.78 2.39 -7.29
N ALA A 62 11.29 1.29 -6.74
CA ALA A 62 10.52 1.33 -5.52
C ALA A 62 11.08 0.30 -4.52
N VAL A 63 11.00 0.63 -3.25
CA VAL A 63 11.39 -0.25 -2.14
C VAL A 63 10.22 -0.34 -1.19
N LEU A 64 9.86 -1.57 -0.81
CA LEU A 64 8.86 -1.84 0.23
C LEU A 64 9.52 -2.62 1.36
N GLU A 65 9.25 -2.17 2.57
CA GLU A 65 9.60 -2.86 3.79
C GLU A 65 8.33 -3.08 4.59
N TYR A 66 7.97 -4.33 4.86
CA TYR A 66 6.82 -4.62 5.69
C TYR A 66 6.88 -5.99 6.35
N GLY A 67 6.09 -6.16 7.39
CA GLY A 67 5.99 -7.39 8.13
C GLY A 67 5.49 -7.18 9.55
N SER A 68 4.97 -8.23 10.15
CA SER A 68 4.48 -8.23 11.53
C SER A 68 5.60 -8.31 12.60
N ALA A 69 6.85 -8.51 12.17
CA ALA A 69 8.00 -8.58 13.07
C ALA A 69 8.60 -7.21 13.44
N PHE A 70 8.26 -6.16 12.72
CA PHE A 70 8.72 -4.81 13.03
C PHE A 70 8.07 -4.30 14.32
N ARG A 71 8.91 -3.88 15.28
CA ARG A 71 8.42 -3.36 16.58
C ARG A 71 8.18 -1.85 16.57
N TRP A 72 8.91 -1.13 15.73
CA TRP A 72 8.67 0.27 15.49
C TRP A 72 7.68 0.38 14.34
N GLN A 73 6.47 0.78 14.66
CA GLN A 73 5.42 0.90 13.65
C GLN A 73 5.52 2.25 12.95
N GLU A 74 5.89 2.21 11.70
CA GLU A 74 5.79 3.32 10.76
C GLU A 74 5.02 2.86 9.55
N HIS A 75 4.07 3.66 9.10
CA HIS A 75 3.33 3.40 7.88
C HIS A 75 3.29 4.68 7.06
N TYR A 76 4.21 4.81 6.13
CA TYR A 76 4.33 5.99 5.28
C TYR A 76 4.69 5.62 3.86
N LEU A 77 4.37 6.53 2.94
CA LEU A 77 4.80 6.52 1.56
C LEU A 77 5.72 7.71 1.32
N LEU A 78 6.91 7.45 0.78
CA LEU A 78 7.87 8.48 0.41
C LEU A 78 8.16 8.39 -1.08
N ILE A 79 7.75 9.41 -1.83
CA ILE A 79 8.00 9.54 -3.27
C ILE A 79 9.16 10.52 -3.45
N GLN A 80 10.22 10.06 -4.10
CA GLN A 80 11.41 10.87 -4.42
C GLN A 80 11.46 11.12 -5.92
N GLY A 81 11.39 12.37 -6.30
CA GLY A 81 11.47 12.80 -7.69
C GLY A 81 12.64 13.76 -7.93
N THR A 82 12.95 14.02 -9.20
CA THR A 82 14.03 14.94 -9.59
C THR A 82 13.77 16.40 -9.25
N ARG A 83 12.50 16.77 -8.97
CA ARG A 83 12.08 18.15 -8.68
C ARG A 83 11.60 18.35 -7.25
N GLY A 84 11.47 17.26 -6.48
CA GLY A 84 10.97 17.31 -5.11
C GLY A 84 10.61 15.94 -4.56
N ALA A 85 10.09 15.92 -3.35
CA ALA A 85 9.67 14.72 -2.66
C ALA A 85 8.28 14.91 -2.05
N ILE A 86 7.49 13.83 -1.97
CA ILE A 86 6.21 13.79 -1.27
C ILE A 86 6.31 12.74 -0.17
N LYS A 87 5.93 13.11 1.03
CA LYS A 87 5.74 12.19 2.15
C LYS A 87 4.27 12.16 2.55
N ILE A 88 3.71 10.96 2.60
CA ILE A 88 2.37 10.67 3.10
C ILE A 88 2.55 9.78 4.32
N ASP A 89 2.12 10.25 5.48
CA ASP A 89 2.03 9.44 6.70
C ASP A 89 0.66 8.79 6.73
N MET A 90 0.60 7.48 6.57
CA MET A 90 -0.66 6.72 6.52
C MET A 90 -1.33 6.61 7.90
N CYS A 91 -0.64 7.00 8.99
CA CYS A 91 -1.17 7.05 10.35
C CYS A 91 -1.66 8.45 10.76
N SER A 92 -1.65 9.40 9.82
CA SER A 92 -2.14 10.77 10.02
C SER A 92 -2.84 11.28 8.76
N CYS A 93 -3.56 12.40 8.88
CA CYS A 93 -4.13 13.07 7.72
C CYS A 93 -3.12 14.05 7.12
N GLY A 94 -3.11 14.11 5.80
CA GLY A 94 -2.29 15.07 5.06
C GLY A 94 -1.05 14.48 4.39
N MET A 95 -0.45 15.30 3.55
CA MET A 95 0.83 14.99 2.92
C MET A 95 1.75 16.21 2.94
N THR A 96 3.05 15.96 2.86
CA THR A 96 4.05 17.03 2.78
C THR A 96 4.76 16.95 1.45
N LEU A 97 4.77 18.06 0.72
CA LEU A 97 5.55 18.27 -0.49
C LEU A 97 6.78 19.09 -0.17
N LYS A 98 7.95 18.60 -0.56
CA LYS A 98 9.22 19.32 -0.47
C LYS A 98 9.76 19.61 -1.86
N THR A 99 9.99 20.90 -2.16
CA THR A 99 10.61 21.38 -3.40
C THR A 99 11.73 22.38 -3.08
N GLY A 100 12.98 21.96 -3.28
CA GLY A 100 14.13 22.75 -2.83
C GLY A 100 14.12 22.94 -1.30
N GLU A 101 14.13 24.20 -0.87
CA GLU A 101 14.09 24.56 0.55
C GLU A 101 12.66 24.76 1.10
N LYS A 102 11.64 24.64 0.24
CA LYS A 102 10.24 24.83 0.64
C LYS A 102 9.60 23.50 1.03
N GLU A 103 8.85 23.54 2.11
CA GLU A 103 7.95 22.47 2.52
C GLU A 103 6.53 23.03 2.59
N GLU A 104 5.60 22.33 1.91
CA GLU A 104 4.17 22.65 1.93
C GLU A 104 3.41 21.43 2.46
N HIS A 105 2.50 21.69 3.40
CA HIS A 105 1.62 20.66 3.93
C HIS A 105 0.23 20.80 3.29
N PHE A 106 -0.27 19.71 2.75
CA PHE A 106 -1.58 19.62 2.12
C PHE A 106 -2.53 18.91 3.06
N LEU A 107 -3.67 19.55 3.31
CA LEU A 107 -4.72 18.97 4.14
C LEU A 107 -5.53 17.95 3.33
N VAL A 108 -6.02 16.91 4.01
CA VAL A 108 -7.00 15.98 3.47
C VAL A 108 -8.40 16.56 3.60
N HIS A 109 -8.68 17.23 4.71
CA HIS A 109 -9.97 17.84 4.99
C HIS A 109 -9.93 19.36 4.83
N ARG A 110 -11.01 20.03 5.23
CA ARG A 110 -11.17 21.48 5.01
C ARG A 110 -10.29 22.33 5.91
N THR A 111 -9.99 21.84 7.11
CA THR A 111 -9.19 22.57 8.10
C THR A 111 -8.15 21.67 8.74
N LYS A 112 -7.09 22.28 9.27
CA LYS A 112 -6.07 21.57 10.03
C LYS A 112 -6.63 20.94 11.30
N GLU A 113 -7.55 21.60 11.96
CA GLU A 113 -8.21 21.09 13.17
C GLU A 113 -8.98 19.81 12.87
N GLU A 114 -9.61 19.73 11.71
CA GLU A 114 -10.30 18.52 11.26
C GLU A 114 -9.30 17.39 11.02
N ASP A 115 -8.20 17.62 10.32
CA ASP A 115 -7.13 16.65 10.11
C ASP A 115 -6.50 16.20 11.44
N ASP A 116 -6.25 17.12 12.36
CA ASP A 116 -5.68 16.82 13.69
C ASP A 116 -6.64 15.96 14.53
N ASP A 117 -7.93 16.29 14.55
CA ASP A 117 -8.96 15.52 15.26
C ASP A 117 -9.09 14.09 14.68
N ARG A 118 -9.05 13.96 13.38
CA ARG A 118 -9.11 12.70 12.69
C ARG A 118 -7.88 11.82 12.97
N THR A 119 -6.70 12.41 12.94
CA THR A 119 -5.44 11.77 13.33
C THR A 119 -5.48 11.30 14.79
N ARG A 120 -6.00 12.11 15.69
CA ARG A 120 -6.16 11.75 17.10
C ARG A 120 -7.11 10.57 17.29
N ILE A 121 -8.28 10.59 16.62
CA ILE A 121 -9.27 9.50 16.68
C ILE A 121 -8.65 8.21 16.15
N TYR A 122 -7.89 8.25 15.08
CA TYR A 122 -7.18 7.08 14.56
C TYR A 122 -6.25 6.47 15.61
N ARG A 123 -5.37 7.29 16.20
CA ARG A 123 -4.41 6.83 17.21
C ARG A 123 -5.07 6.27 18.47
N GLU A 124 -6.22 6.84 18.87
CA GLU A 124 -7.00 6.34 19.99
C GLU A 124 -7.68 4.99 19.68
N THR A 125 -8.19 4.82 18.46
CA THR A 125 -8.91 3.60 18.05
C THR A 125 -7.99 2.47 17.64
N GLU A 126 -6.75 2.74 17.27
CA GLU A 126 -5.75 1.73 16.96
C GLU A 126 -5.44 0.86 18.18
N ARG A 127 -5.37 1.47 19.36
CA ARG A 127 -5.04 0.77 20.61
C ARG A 127 -6.05 -0.31 21.01
N ASP A 128 -7.29 -0.19 20.60
CA ASP A 128 -8.39 -1.08 20.98
C ASP A 128 -9.02 -1.83 19.80
N ASN A 129 -8.35 -1.83 18.65
CA ASN A 129 -8.85 -2.36 17.37
C ASN A 129 -10.17 -1.71 16.90
N GLY A 130 -10.51 -0.54 17.40
CA GLY A 130 -11.71 0.19 16.99
C GLY A 130 -11.66 0.68 15.55
N ASN A 131 -10.45 0.79 14.97
CA ASN A 131 -10.23 1.12 13.58
C ASN A 131 -10.68 0.01 12.62
N GLN A 132 -10.61 -1.26 13.02
CA GLN A 132 -11.03 -2.40 12.18
C GLN A 132 -12.51 -2.73 12.34
N PHE A 133 -13.02 -2.67 13.56
CA PHE A 133 -14.35 -3.18 13.89
C PHE A 133 -15.35 -2.09 14.30
N GLY A 134 -14.89 -0.84 14.42
CA GLY A 134 -15.68 0.26 14.96
C GLY A 134 -15.93 0.11 16.45
N ARG A 135 -16.62 1.09 17.01
CA ARG A 135 -17.09 1.10 18.41
C ARG A 135 -18.47 1.75 18.45
N PRO A 136 -19.36 1.35 19.36
CA PRO A 136 -20.65 2.04 19.54
C PRO A 136 -20.42 3.54 19.75
N GLY A 137 -21.10 4.37 18.94
CA GLY A 137 -20.97 5.81 18.99
C GLY A 137 -19.70 6.41 18.36
N ARG A 138 -18.80 5.59 17.82
CA ARG A 138 -17.65 6.04 17.02
C ARG A 138 -17.78 5.57 15.58
N LYS A 139 -17.53 6.45 14.64
CA LYS A 139 -17.40 6.06 13.23
C LYS A 139 -16.20 5.13 13.05
N PRO A 140 -16.26 4.17 12.10
CA PRO A 140 -15.11 3.38 11.70
C PRO A 140 -13.95 4.30 11.30
N PHE A 141 -12.77 3.70 11.19
CA PHE A 141 -11.58 4.45 10.84
C PHE A 141 -11.80 5.30 9.59
N LEU A 142 -11.35 6.52 9.66
CA LEU A 142 -11.76 7.55 8.73
C LEU A 142 -11.34 7.33 7.30
N TRP A 143 -10.14 6.82 7.09
CA TRP A 143 -9.69 6.53 5.73
C TRP A 143 -10.49 5.37 5.12
N LEU A 144 -10.90 4.36 5.90
CA LEU A 144 -11.80 3.32 5.43
C LEU A 144 -13.15 3.90 5.04
N GLN A 145 -13.70 4.80 5.84
CA GLN A 145 -14.96 5.45 5.49
C GLN A 145 -14.78 6.37 4.27
N GLY A 146 -13.71 7.15 4.21
CA GLY A 146 -13.42 8.02 3.07
C GLY A 146 -13.23 7.22 1.78
N ILE A 147 -12.45 6.14 1.82
CA ILE A 147 -12.28 5.23 0.69
C ILE A 147 -13.62 4.63 0.27
N MET A 148 -14.43 4.13 1.20
CA MET A 148 -15.76 3.57 0.89
C MET A 148 -16.68 4.61 0.28
N ASP A 149 -16.72 5.82 0.80
CA ASP A 149 -17.54 6.91 0.28
C ASP A 149 -17.10 7.29 -1.15
N GLU A 150 -15.79 7.40 -1.40
CA GLU A 150 -15.22 7.68 -2.72
C GLU A 150 -15.45 6.53 -3.71
N GLU A 151 -15.27 5.29 -3.29
CA GLU A 151 -15.56 4.11 -4.13
C GLU A 151 -17.05 4.02 -4.47
N MET A 152 -17.93 4.28 -3.52
CA MET A 152 -19.37 4.30 -3.75
C MET A 152 -19.78 5.42 -4.69
N GLU A 153 -19.19 6.61 -4.55
CA GLU A 153 -19.43 7.72 -5.47
C GLU A 153 -18.94 7.39 -6.88
N PHE A 154 -17.72 6.86 -6.98
CA PHE A 154 -17.16 6.42 -8.26
C PHE A 154 -18.04 5.39 -8.95
N LEU A 155 -18.42 4.32 -8.25
CA LEU A 155 -19.29 3.28 -8.79
C LEU A 155 -20.67 3.81 -9.19
N ASN A 156 -21.25 4.68 -8.37
CA ASN A 156 -22.52 5.32 -8.69
C ASN A 156 -22.44 6.16 -9.97
N ASN A 157 -21.35 6.92 -10.13
CA ASN A 157 -21.11 7.74 -11.32
C ASN A 157 -20.97 6.87 -12.57
N VAL A 158 -20.21 5.78 -12.49
CA VAL A 158 -20.05 4.81 -13.60
C VAL A 158 -21.39 4.16 -13.97
N LEU A 159 -22.19 3.74 -12.99
CA LEU A 159 -23.51 3.16 -13.22
C LEU A 159 -24.50 4.14 -13.89
N HIS A 160 -24.31 5.43 -13.69
CA HIS A 160 -25.09 6.49 -14.35
C HIS A 160 -24.46 7.00 -15.64
N GLY A 161 -23.47 6.29 -16.19
CA GLY A 161 -22.89 6.55 -17.50
C GLY A 161 -21.77 7.61 -17.51
N ALA A 162 -21.21 7.94 -16.35
CA ALA A 162 -20.02 8.78 -16.32
C ALA A 162 -18.82 8.05 -16.97
N PRO A 163 -18.02 8.72 -17.80
CA PRO A 163 -16.85 8.09 -18.42
C PRO A 163 -15.81 7.79 -17.36
N VAL A 164 -15.20 6.61 -17.45
CA VAL A 164 -14.04 6.25 -16.65
C VAL A 164 -12.80 6.78 -17.35
N THR A 165 -11.93 7.45 -16.59
CA THR A 165 -10.63 7.91 -17.12
C THR A 165 -9.70 6.73 -17.35
N ASP A 166 -8.77 6.85 -18.30
CA ASP A 166 -7.80 5.79 -18.61
C ASP A 166 -6.98 5.36 -17.39
N GLU A 167 -6.77 6.27 -16.44
CA GLU A 167 -6.07 6.04 -15.18
C GLU A 167 -6.77 4.98 -14.30
N PHE A 168 -8.12 5.00 -14.24
CA PHE A 168 -8.90 4.08 -13.41
C PHE A 168 -9.44 2.87 -14.18
N LEU A 169 -9.32 2.85 -15.49
CA LEU A 169 -9.81 1.73 -16.31
C LEU A 169 -9.21 0.37 -15.90
N PRO A 170 -7.90 0.24 -15.57
CA PRO A 170 -7.32 -1.03 -15.13
C PRO A 170 -7.95 -1.61 -13.85
N LEU A 171 -8.53 -0.78 -12.98
CA LEU A 171 -9.25 -1.25 -11.79
C LEU A 171 -10.54 -1.99 -12.17
N LEU A 172 -11.29 -1.45 -13.12
CA LEU A 172 -12.56 -2.05 -13.58
C LEU A 172 -12.35 -3.30 -14.43
N THR A 173 -11.28 -3.37 -15.18
CA THR A 173 -10.97 -4.53 -16.04
C THR A 173 -10.32 -5.69 -15.28
N GLY A 174 -9.96 -5.50 -14.01
CA GLY A 174 -9.20 -6.46 -13.21
C GLY A 174 -7.72 -6.53 -13.58
N GLU A 175 -7.24 -5.67 -14.46
CA GLU A 175 -5.84 -5.66 -14.88
C GLU A 175 -4.91 -5.29 -13.72
N ALA A 176 -5.26 -4.29 -12.92
CA ALA A 176 -4.50 -3.89 -11.74
C ALA A 176 -4.34 -5.07 -10.75
N ALA A 177 -5.44 -5.78 -10.45
CA ALA A 177 -5.41 -6.95 -9.57
C ALA A 177 -4.53 -8.07 -10.13
N ARG A 178 -4.65 -8.39 -11.42
CA ARG A 178 -3.79 -9.39 -12.08
C ARG A 178 -2.31 -9.00 -11.98
N ASN A 179 -1.99 -7.75 -12.20
CA ASN A 179 -0.64 -7.23 -12.17
C ASN A 179 -0.04 -7.29 -10.76
N SER A 180 -0.83 -6.97 -9.74
CA SER A 180 -0.41 -7.04 -8.34
C SER A 180 -0.15 -8.47 -7.89
N ILE A 181 -1.00 -9.43 -8.28
CA ILE A 181 -0.78 -10.86 -8.02
C ILE A 181 0.47 -11.36 -8.75
N ALA A 182 0.64 -11.02 -10.03
CA ALA A 182 1.83 -11.43 -10.78
C ALA A 182 3.13 -10.88 -10.16
N THR A 183 3.10 -9.65 -9.65
CA THR A 183 4.25 -9.05 -8.94
C THR A 183 4.51 -9.78 -7.62
N ALA A 184 3.47 -10.15 -6.87
CA ALA A 184 3.59 -10.94 -5.64
C ALA A 184 4.17 -12.33 -5.92
N ASP A 185 3.73 -12.99 -7.00
CA ASP A 185 4.30 -14.28 -7.42
C ASP A 185 5.77 -14.16 -7.81
N ALA A 186 6.15 -13.08 -8.52
CA ALA A 186 7.55 -12.81 -8.85
C ALA A 186 8.41 -12.55 -7.61
N CYS A 187 7.89 -11.83 -6.62
CA CYS A 187 8.55 -11.63 -5.33
C CYS A 187 8.74 -12.96 -4.59
N THR A 188 7.71 -13.78 -4.52
CA THR A 188 7.78 -15.10 -3.89
C THR A 188 8.81 -16.01 -4.58
N LEU A 189 8.86 -15.98 -5.92
CA LEU A 189 9.87 -16.71 -6.68
C LEU A 189 11.29 -16.17 -6.40
N SER A 190 11.44 -14.84 -6.32
CA SER A 190 12.71 -14.20 -5.98
C SER A 190 13.24 -14.64 -4.62
N LEU A 191 12.39 -14.64 -3.59
CA LEU A 191 12.76 -15.11 -2.26
C LEU A 191 13.17 -16.59 -2.26
N LYS A 192 12.39 -17.42 -2.97
CA LYS A 192 12.63 -18.87 -3.03
C LYS A 192 13.92 -19.24 -3.76
N GLU A 193 14.26 -18.51 -4.81
CA GLU A 193 15.41 -18.82 -5.67
C GLU A 193 16.63 -17.93 -5.39
N ASP A 194 16.52 -17.01 -4.43
CA ASP A 194 17.56 -16.06 -4.03
C ASP A 194 18.17 -15.29 -5.23
N ARG A 195 17.28 -14.80 -6.10
CA ARG A 195 17.67 -14.05 -7.30
C ARG A 195 16.69 -12.97 -7.68
N LYS A 196 17.16 -12.08 -8.55
CA LYS A 196 16.28 -11.17 -9.29
C LYS A 196 15.39 -11.93 -10.26
N VAL A 197 14.10 -11.61 -10.29
CA VAL A 197 13.09 -12.21 -11.17
C VAL A 197 12.54 -11.14 -12.11
N LYS A 198 12.43 -11.48 -13.40
CA LYS A 198 11.73 -10.64 -14.38
C LYS A 198 10.23 -10.93 -14.30
N LEU A 199 9.41 -9.88 -14.34
CA LEU A 199 7.96 -10.07 -14.32
C LEU A 199 7.46 -10.89 -15.52
N SER A 200 8.14 -10.80 -16.65
CA SER A 200 7.84 -11.63 -17.84
C SER A 200 8.03 -13.15 -17.65
N GLU A 201 8.67 -13.59 -16.58
CA GLU A 201 8.74 -15.01 -16.22
C GLU A 201 7.40 -15.51 -15.66
N ILE A 202 6.61 -14.63 -15.06
CA ILE A 202 5.30 -14.91 -14.46
C ILE A 202 4.16 -14.62 -15.45
N MET A 203 4.19 -13.46 -16.08
CA MET A 203 3.18 -13.02 -17.04
C MET A 203 3.49 -13.58 -18.43
N LYS A 204 2.93 -14.73 -18.72
CA LYS A 204 3.02 -15.37 -20.05
C LYS A 204 1.81 -15.05 -20.92
#